data_d20f52c9126e016d93ed873ea18eaa92
#
_entry.id   d20f52c9126e016d93ed873ea18eaa92
#
_cell.length_a   1.000
_cell.length_b   1.000
_cell.length_c   1.000
_cell.angle_alpha   90.00
_cell.angle_beta   90.00
_cell.angle_gamma   90.00
#
_symmetry.space_group_name_H-M   'P 1'
#
loop_
_entity.id
_entity.type
_entity.pdbx_description
1 polymer ?
#
loop_
_entity_poly.entity_id
_entity_poly.type
_entity_poly.pdbx_seq_one_letter_code
_entity_poly.pdbx_strand_id
1 'polypeptide(L)'
;MVRICKLVIYYFLYQFLFTALIALPSTWIQIMNNGGDVSSFALGETTITTTGLAMVLSGIAMIWHLIHFKYVKFNLKSFGEVSGKTIGLSIPLIVAGMLCINLCSEFIGLPDLMQDTFRAMSRNVFGIISITIMAPLVEELLFRGAIQGYMLRKGMKPLNAILIASAIFGIVHMNPIQIPFAFAIGLIFGWLYYRTGSVVPGIIGHFINNSIACLQMATLTEEEFNTKTIEWLGAGPTYALFAISLAVMIGMFLYLKKRLPEAPSYKEEEMINIVKE
;
A
#
# COMPACT_ATOMS: atom_id res chain seq x y z
N MET A 1 -19.16 -4.02 10.29
CA MET A 1 -18.76 -4.89 9.15
C MET A 1 -19.33 -4.39 7.81
N VAL A 2 -20.64 -4.12 7.66
CA VAL A 2 -21.24 -3.67 6.37
C VAL A 2 -20.53 -2.46 5.76
N ARG A 3 -20.16 -1.45 6.57
CA ARG A 3 -19.42 -0.26 6.10
C ARG A 3 -18.05 -0.61 5.51
N ILE A 4 -17.33 -1.56 6.11
CA ILE A 4 -16.01 -2.01 5.65
C ILE A 4 -16.16 -2.75 4.30
N CYS A 5 -17.10 -3.69 4.21
CA CYS A 5 -17.37 -4.41 2.96
C CYS A 5 -17.73 -3.44 1.82
N LYS A 6 -18.62 -2.44 2.09
CA LYS A 6 -18.97 -1.42 1.09
C LYS A 6 -17.72 -0.66 0.58
N LEU A 7 -16.80 -0.26 1.46
CA LEU A 7 -15.61 0.48 1.07
C LEU A 7 -14.68 -0.37 0.18
N VAL A 8 -14.50 -1.65 0.50
CA VAL A 8 -13.72 -2.57 -0.34
C VAL A 8 -14.41 -2.79 -1.69
N ILE A 9 -15.74 -2.94 -1.70
CA ILE A 9 -16.51 -3.07 -2.96
C ILE A 9 -16.35 -1.80 -3.81
N TYR A 10 -16.46 -0.60 -3.24
CA TYR A 10 -16.27 0.64 -3.98
C TYR A 10 -14.86 0.79 -4.53
N TYR A 11 -13.84 0.35 -3.79
CA TYR A 11 -12.45 0.35 -4.27
C TYR A 11 -12.31 -0.45 -5.56
N PHE A 12 -12.80 -1.69 -5.60
CA PHE A 12 -12.79 -2.52 -6.81
C PHE A 12 -13.73 -1.99 -7.90
N LEU A 13 -14.90 -1.48 -7.52
CA LEU A 13 -15.88 -0.94 -8.48
C LEU A 13 -15.29 0.24 -9.27
N TYR A 14 -14.59 1.17 -8.60
CA TYR A 14 -13.93 2.27 -9.28
C TYR A 14 -12.80 1.78 -10.20
N GLN A 15 -11.96 0.84 -9.74
CA GLN A 15 -10.92 0.25 -10.60
C GLN A 15 -11.52 -0.42 -11.83
N PHE A 16 -12.55 -1.25 -11.64
CA PHE A 16 -13.22 -1.91 -12.75
C PHE A 16 -13.88 -0.91 -13.72
N LEU A 17 -14.58 0.08 -13.19
CA LEU A 17 -15.27 1.10 -13.99
C LEU A 17 -14.29 1.88 -14.88
N PHE A 18 -13.21 2.40 -14.31
CA PHE A 18 -12.24 3.17 -15.09
C PHE A 18 -11.44 2.30 -16.06
N THR A 19 -11.13 1.05 -15.69
CA THR A 19 -10.52 0.09 -16.62
C THR A 19 -11.47 -0.22 -17.78
N ALA A 20 -12.76 -0.43 -17.51
CA ALA A 20 -13.77 -0.69 -18.53
C ALA A 20 -13.97 0.51 -19.47
N LEU A 21 -13.89 1.73 -18.96
CA LEU A 21 -14.11 2.95 -19.75
C LEU A 21 -12.88 3.39 -20.56
N ILE A 22 -11.67 3.09 -20.09
CA ILE A 22 -10.43 3.66 -20.66
C ILE A 22 -9.55 2.57 -21.25
N ALA A 23 -9.22 1.53 -20.48
CA ALA A 23 -8.29 0.50 -20.93
C ALA A 23 -8.95 -0.48 -21.93
N LEU A 24 -10.16 -0.97 -21.69
CA LEU A 24 -10.81 -1.92 -22.56
C LEU A 24 -11.06 -1.37 -23.99
N PRO A 25 -11.56 -0.13 -24.18
CA PRO A 25 -11.74 0.39 -25.53
C PRO A 25 -10.42 0.53 -26.31
N SER A 26 -9.36 1.02 -25.65
CA SER A 26 -8.05 1.14 -26.28
C SER A 26 -7.47 -0.22 -26.64
N THR A 27 -7.64 -1.18 -25.76
CA THR A 27 -7.27 -2.57 -25.98
C THR A 27 -8.01 -3.13 -27.19
N TRP A 28 -9.31 -2.96 -27.27
CA TRP A 28 -10.14 -3.43 -28.37
C TRP A 28 -9.70 -2.83 -29.72
N ILE A 29 -9.46 -1.51 -29.77
CA ILE A 29 -8.98 -0.83 -30.98
C ILE A 29 -7.64 -1.42 -31.46
N GLN A 30 -6.71 -1.71 -30.57
CA GLN A 30 -5.44 -2.35 -30.91
C GLN A 30 -5.62 -3.75 -31.48
N ILE A 31 -6.49 -4.59 -30.87
CA ILE A 31 -6.81 -5.93 -31.40
C ILE A 31 -7.30 -5.83 -32.85
N MET A 32 -8.25 -4.95 -33.09
CA MET A 32 -8.81 -4.77 -34.43
C MET A 32 -7.77 -4.30 -35.44
N ASN A 33 -6.87 -3.38 -35.04
CA ASN A 33 -5.80 -2.87 -35.90
C ASN A 33 -4.72 -3.93 -36.20
N ASN A 34 -4.52 -4.91 -35.29
CA ASN A 34 -3.55 -5.99 -35.44
C ASN A 34 -4.17 -7.29 -36.01
N GLY A 35 -5.29 -7.17 -36.75
CA GLY A 35 -5.91 -8.31 -37.42
C GLY A 35 -6.56 -9.35 -36.51
N GLY A 36 -6.87 -8.99 -35.27
CA GLY A 36 -7.55 -9.85 -34.28
C GLY A 36 -6.60 -10.69 -33.42
N ASP A 37 -5.28 -10.52 -33.55
CA ASP A 37 -4.32 -11.26 -32.74
C ASP A 37 -4.31 -10.74 -31.28
N VAL A 38 -4.77 -11.58 -30.35
CA VAL A 38 -4.84 -11.32 -28.92
C VAL A 38 -3.57 -11.72 -28.14
N SER A 39 -2.65 -12.47 -28.78
CA SER A 39 -1.50 -13.04 -28.07
C SER A 39 -0.40 -12.02 -27.75
N SER A 40 -0.24 -10.98 -28.56
CA SER A 40 0.78 -9.92 -28.37
C SER A 40 0.32 -8.76 -27.49
N PHE A 41 -0.81 -8.90 -26.82
CA PHE A 41 -1.70 -7.80 -26.51
C PHE A 41 -1.62 -7.26 -25.07
N ALA A 42 -1.41 -8.14 -24.08
CA ALA A 42 -1.56 -7.81 -22.66
C ALA A 42 -0.56 -6.75 -22.16
N LEU A 43 0.61 -6.62 -22.79
CA LEU A 43 1.70 -5.74 -22.36
C LEU A 43 2.09 -4.67 -23.40
N GLY A 44 1.24 -4.42 -24.40
CA GLY A 44 1.47 -3.35 -25.37
C GLY A 44 1.51 -1.96 -24.72
N GLU A 45 2.34 -1.05 -25.22
CA GLU A 45 2.56 0.28 -24.67
C GLU A 45 1.25 1.06 -24.43
N THR A 46 0.31 1.01 -25.40
CA THR A 46 -0.98 1.69 -25.26
C THR A 46 -1.82 1.07 -24.16
N THR A 47 -1.85 -0.27 -24.05
CA THR A 47 -2.59 -0.98 -22.99
C THR A 47 -2.04 -0.62 -21.61
N ILE A 48 -0.73 -0.62 -21.45
CA ILE A 48 -0.07 -0.24 -20.20
C ILE A 48 -0.33 1.22 -19.85
N THR A 49 -0.23 2.13 -20.84
CA THR A 49 -0.49 3.56 -20.64
C THR A 49 -1.93 3.81 -20.20
N THR A 50 -2.90 3.20 -20.88
CA THR A 50 -4.32 3.39 -20.55
C THR A 50 -4.72 2.70 -19.25
N THR A 51 -4.09 1.56 -18.92
CA THR A 51 -4.27 0.90 -17.62
C THR A 51 -3.73 1.77 -16.49
N GLY A 52 -2.51 2.28 -16.62
CA GLY A 52 -1.94 3.21 -15.64
C GLY A 52 -2.80 4.47 -15.45
N LEU A 53 -3.29 5.06 -16.55
CA LEU A 53 -4.20 6.20 -16.50
C LEU A 53 -5.53 5.85 -15.80
N ALA A 54 -6.12 4.70 -16.12
CA ALA A 54 -7.35 4.20 -15.48
C ALA A 54 -7.15 4.03 -13.97
N MET A 55 -6.01 3.50 -13.53
CA MET A 55 -5.67 3.36 -12.12
C MET A 55 -5.51 4.72 -11.42
N VAL A 56 -4.86 5.69 -12.06
CA VAL A 56 -4.75 7.06 -11.51
C VAL A 56 -6.11 7.69 -11.34
N LEU A 57 -6.98 7.63 -12.36
CA LEU A 57 -8.31 8.24 -12.32
C LEU A 57 -9.24 7.52 -11.33
N SER A 58 -9.19 6.19 -11.26
CA SER A 58 -9.92 5.42 -10.24
C SER A 58 -9.49 5.79 -8.82
N GLY A 59 -8.18 6.01 -8.63
CA GLY A 59 -7.63 6.47 -7.36
C GLY A 59 -8.15 7.86 -6.97
N ILE A 60 -8.15 8.81 -7.89
CA ILE A 60 -8.72 10.16 -7.68
C ILE A 60 -10.20 10.06 -7.30
N ALA A 61 -10.97 9.24 -8.02
CA ALA A 61 -12.39 9.02 -7.75
C ALA A 61 -12.61 8.40 -6.36
N MET A 62 -11.77 7.43 -5.97
CA MET A 62 -11.85 6.81 -4.64
C MET A 62 -11.49 7.80 -3.53
N ILE A 63 -10.46 8.62 -3.70
CA ILE A 63 -10.10 9.68 -2.73
C ILE A 63 -11.26 10.67 -2.58
N TRP A 64 -11.81 11.13 -3.71
CA TRP A 64 -12.99 12.00 -3.70
C TRP A 64 -14.15 11.36 -2.96
N HIS A 65 -14.45 10.08 -3.22
CA HIS A 65 -15.49 9.33 -2.52
C HIS A 65 -15.26 9.31 -1.00
N LEU A 66 -14.03 8.97 -0.57
CA LEU A 66 -13.70 8.89 0.86
C LEU A 66 -13.89 10.23 1.57
N ILE A 67 -13.55 11.34 0.91
CA ILE A 67 -13.68 12.68 1.45
C ILE A 67 -15.12 13.17 1.42
N HIS A 68 -15.79 13.07 0.26
CA HIS A 68 -17.14 13.56 0.04
C HIS A 68 -18.16 12.91 0.98
N PHE A 69 -18.07 11.59 1.14
CA PHE A 69 -18.94 10.84 2.05
C PHE A 69 -18.42 10.77 3.50
N LYS A 70 -17.43 11.60 3.83
CA LYS A 70 -16.88 11.74 5.18
C LYS A 70 -16.40 10.43 5.82
N TYR A 71 -15.88 9.50 5.01
CA TYR A 71 -15.22 8.30 5.52
C TYR A 71 -13.86 8.63 6.15
N VAL A 72 -13.18 9.64 5.57
CA VAL A 72 -11.96 10.24 6.09
C VAL A 72 -12.20 11.75 6.19
N LYS A 73 -11.81 12.36 7.31
CA LYS A 73 -11.88 13.81 7.46
C LYS A 73 -10.69 14.41 6.72
N PHE A 74 -10.97 15.18 5.66
CA PHE A 74 -9.95 15.95 4.95
C PHE A 74 -9.81 17.32 5.61
N ASN A 75 -9.07 17.37 6.71
CA ASN A 75 -8.53 18.62 7.23
C ASN A 75 -7.04 18.42 7.44
N LEU A 76 -6.27 19.50 7.54
CA LEU A 76 -4.82 19.42 7.82
C LEU A 76 -4.54 18.60 9.09
N LYS A 77 -5.51 18.52 10.04
CA LYS A 77 -5.47 17.67 11.23
C LYS A 77 -5.65 16.19 10.97
N SER A 78 -6.29 15.77 9.87
CA SER A 78 -6.42 14.32 9.50
C SER A 78 -5.15 13.76 8.87
N PHE A 79 -4.37 14.61 8.20
CA PHE A 79 -3.00 14.29 7.86
C PHE A 79 -2.10 14.34 9.10
N GLY A 80 -2.67 14.78 10.23
CA GLY A 80 -2.14 14.73 11.57
C GLY A 80 -1.19 15.88 11.88
N GLU A 81 -1.26 16.37 13.11
CA GLU A 81 -0.21 17.15 13.74
C GLU A 81 1.02 16.27 13.98
N VAL A 82 1.39 15.42 13.00
CA VAL A 82 2.58 14.59 13.09
C VAL A 82 3.78 15.45 12.81
N SER A 83 4.61 15.63 13.83
CA SER A 83 5.85 16.39 13.67
C SER A 83 6.75 15.72 12.62
N GLY A 84 7.50 16.53 11.85
CA GLY A 84 8.52 16.00 10.95
C GLY A 84 9.52 15.08 11.64
N LYS A 85 9.77 15.32 12.93
CA LYS A 85 10.59 14.44 13.78
C LYS A 85 9.97 13.03 13.92
N THR A 86 8.66 12.94 14.15
CA THR A 86 7.96 11.65 14.26
C THR A 86 7.99 10.89 12.93
N ILE A 87 7.78 11.60 11.81
CA ILE A 87 7.90 11.03 10.48
C ILE A 87 9.31 10.49 10.27
N GLY A 88 10.34 11.33 10.51
CA GLY A 88 11.74 10.92 10.34
C GLY A 88 12.13 9.71 11.18
N LEU A 89 11.64 9.63 12.43
CA LEU A 89 11.88 8.49 13.31
C LEU A 89 11.08 7.24 12.92
N SER A 90 10.00 7.37 12.16
CA SER A 90 9.25 6.23 11.64
C SER A 90 9.94 5.55 10.45
N ILE A 91 10.75 6.29 9.67
CA ILE A 91 11.43 5.75 8.48
C ILE A 91 12.34 4.57 8.80
N PRO A 92 13.25 4.62 9.81
CA PRO A 92 14.08 3.46 10.14
C PRO A 92 13.28 2.22 10.55
N LEU A 93 12.16 2.39 11.28
CA LEU A 93 11.25 1.28 11.62
C LEU A 93 10.66 0.65 10.35
N ILE A 94 10.17 1.49 9.45
CA ILE A 94 9.52 1.06 8.20
C ILE A 94 10.53 0.36 7.31
N VAL A 95 11.69 0.98 7.03
CA VAL A 95 12.72 0.42 6.14
C VAL A 95 13.28 -0.90 6.70
N ALA A 96 13.57 -0.95 7.98
CA ALA A 96 14.04 -2.18 8.60
C ALA A 96 12.98 -3.29 8.58
N GLY A 97 11.70 -2.94 8.79
CA GLY A 97 10.59 -3.86 8.63
C GLY A 97 10.44 -4.39 7.20
N MET A 98 10.54 -3.52 6.20
CA MET A 98 10.53 -3.91 4.78
C MET A 98 11.66 -4.89 4.45
N LEU A 99 12.88 -4.60 4.88
CA LEU A 99 14.03 -5.49 4.66
C LEU A 99 13.80 -6.86 5.31
N CYS A 100 13.36 -6.90 6.57
CA CYS A 100 13.06 -8.17 7.24
C CYS A 100 11.98 -8.97 6.50
N ILE A 101 10.87 -8.31 6.11
CA ILE A 101 9.74 -8.96 5.44
C ILE A 101 10.16 -9.44 4.06
N ASN A 102 10.92 -8.63 3.31
CA ASN A 102 11.42 -9.00 1.99
C ASN A 102 12.34 -10.22 2.05
N LEU A 103 13.33 -10.20 2.94
CA LEU A 103 14.23 -11.35 3.14
C LEU A 103 13.48 -12.62 3.55
N CYS A 104 12.44 -12.49 4.38
CA CYS A 104 11.58 -13.64 4.72
C CYS A 104 10.77 -14.13 3.50
N SER A 105 10.26 -13.22 2.66
CA SER A 105 9.44 -13.59 1.50
C SER A 105 10.21 -14.39 0.45
N GLU A 106 11.52 -14.15 0.29
CA GLU A 106 12.38 -14.89 -0.62
C GLU A 106 12.46 -16.41 -0.31
N PHE A 107 12.20 -16.79 0.95
CA PHE A 107 12.18 -18.20 1.37
C PHE A 107 10.82 -18.88 1.19
N ILE A 108 9.74 -18.10 1.05
CA ILE A 108 8.38 -18.66 0.98
C ILE A 108 8.10 -19.23 -0.42
N GLY A 109 8.70 -18.67 -1.48
CA GLY A 109 8.60 -19.19 -2.84
C GLY A 109 7.20 -19.12 -3.44
N LEU A 110 6.38 -18.12 -3.07
CA LEU A 110 5.06 -17.90 -3.65
C LEU A 110 5.17 -17.27 -5.05
N PRO A 111 4.27 -17.63 -5.99
CA PRO A 111 4.29 -17.05 -7.33
C PRO A 111 3.88 -15.58 -7.32
N ASP A 112 4.53 -14.79 -8.17
CA ASP A 112 4.13 -13.43 -8.51
C ASP A 112 3.36 -13.45 -9.83
N LEU A 113 2.04 -13.34 -9.75
CA LEU A 113 1.15 -13.37 -10.93
C LEU A 113 1.09 -12.02 -11.65
N MET A 114 1.67 -10.96 -11.06
CA MET A 114 1.58 -9.59 -11.57
C MET A 114 2.94 -9.02 -11.99
N GLN A 115 4.02 -9.79 -11.86
CA GLN A 115 5.40 -9.34 -12.10
C GLN A 115 5.55 -8.66 -13.46
N ASP A 116 5.13 -9.29 -14.54
CA ASP A 116 5.26 -8.76 -15.91
C ASP A 116 4.47 -7.46 -16.08
N THR A 117 3.25 -7.42 -15.52
CA THR A 117 2.40 -6.23 -15.56
C THR A 117 3.06 -5.07 -14.80
N PHE A 118 3.55 -5.29 -13.59
CA PHE A 118 4.24 -4.26 -12.82
C PHE A 118 5.56 -3.84 -13.46
N ARG A 119 6.30 -4.77 -14.07
CA ARG A 119 7.51 -4.47 -14.84
C ARG A 119 7.21 -3.57 -16.04
N ALA A 120 6.15 -3.86 -16.80
CA ALA A 120 5.73 -3.01 -17.91
C ALA A 120 5.26 -1.63 -17.41
N MET A 121 4.47 -1.57 -16.34
CA MET A 121 4.01 -0.33 -15.73
C MET A 121 5.16 0.50 -15.15
N SER A 122 6.22 -0.11 -14.62
CA SER A 122 7.37 0.61 -14.06
C SER A 122 8.21 1.35 -15.12
N ARG A 123 7.96 1.09 -16.39
CA ARG A 123 8.60 1.77 -17.54
C ARG A 123 7.67 2.78 -18.23
N ASN A 124 6.48 2.99 -17.68
CA ASN A 124 5.47 3.91 -18.22
C ASN A 124 5.14 4.99 -17.19
N VAL A 125 5.01 6.25 -17.62
CA VAL A 125 4.82 7.39 -16.71
C VAL A 125 3.53 7.28 -15.88
N PHE A 126 2.41 6.86 -16.49
CA PHE A 126 1.16 6.68 -15.75
C PHE A 126 1.22 5.44 -14.84
N GLY A 127 1.93 4.40 -15.26
CA GLY A 127 2.22 3.23 -14.42
C GLY A 127 3.04 3.60 -13.19
N ILE A 128 4.12 4.36 -13.35
CA ILE A 128 4.95 4.86 -12.25
C ILE A 128 4.10 5.69 -11.27
N ILE A 129 3.34 6.68 -11.77
CA ILE A 129 2.48 7.53 -10.94
C ILE A 129 1.44 6.69 -10.20
N SER A 130 0.82 5.71 -10.86
CA SER A 130 -0.20 4.86 -10.25
C SER A 130 0.38 4.00 -9.11
N ILE A 131 1.55 3.38 -9.32
CA ILE A 131 2.17 2.48 -8.35
C ILE A 131 2.80 3.27 -7.20
N THR A 132 3.58 4.33 -7.51
CA THR A 132 4.41 4.98 -6.49
C THR A 132 3.69 6.07 -5.72
N ILE A 133 2.71 6.74 -6.30
CA ILE A 133 2.02 7.88 -5.69
C ILE A 133 0.56 7.54 -5.39
N MET A 134 -0.19 7.12 -6.41
CA MET A 134 -1.64 7.00 -6.27
C MET A 134 -2.04 5.84 -5.37
N ALA A 135 -1.42 4.66 -5.55
CA ALA A 135 -1.69 3.50 -4.71
C ALA A 135 -1.41 3.78 -3.21
N PRO A 136 -0.22 4.29 -2.79
CA PRO A 136 0.01 4.67 -1.40
C PRO A 136 -1.00 5.65 -0.82
N LEU A 137 -1.39 6.67 -1.58
CA LEU A 137 -2.38 7.65 -1.14
C LEU A 137 -3.76 7.03 -0.91
N VAL A 138 -4.26 6.33 -1.91
CA VAL A 138 -5.61 5.71 -1.84
C VAL A 138 -5.67 4.65 -0.76
N GLU A 139 -4.66 3.78 -0.71
CA GLU A 139 -4.66 2.63 0.16
C GLU A 139 -4.50 3.01 1.62
N GLU A 140 -3.61 3.95 1.95
CA GLU A 140 -3.49 4.40 3.33
C GLU A 140 -4.74 5.18 3.78
N LEU A 141 -5.33 6.02 2.92
CA LEU A 141 -6.61 6.68 3.23
C LEU A 141 -7.75 5.67 3.43
N LEU A 142 -7.81 4.63 2.61
CA LEU A 142 -8.84 3.60 2.68
C LEU A 142 -8.65 2.68 3.89
N PHE A 143 -7.47 2.03 3.99
CA PHE A 143 -7.27 0.97 4.98
C PHE A 143 -6.99 1.52 6.39
N ARG A 144 -6.19 2.58 6.52
CA ARG A 144 -5.87 3.19 7.83
C ARG A 144 -6.90 4.26 8.20
N GLY A 145 -7.14 5.23 7.32
CA GLY A 145 -8.06 6.33 7.58
C GLY A 145 -9.52 5.89 7.74
N ALA A 146 -10.05 5.23 6.71
CA ALA A 146 -11.47 4.89 6.66
C ALA A 146 -11.80 3.58 7.39
N ILE A 147 -11.07 2.47 7.14
CA ILE A 147 -11.40 1.14 7.68
C ILE A 147 -10.90 1.02 9.13
N GLN A 148 -9.58 1.10 9.35
CA GLN A 148 -9.00 0.96 10.69
C GLN A 148 -9.49 2.06 11.62
N GLY A 149 -9.49 3.31 11.15
CA GLY A 149 -9.99 4.45 11.93
C GLY A 149 -11.46 4.29 12.33
N TYR A 150 -12.31 3.77 11.45
CA TYR A 150 -13.71 3.46 11.81
C TYR A 150 -13.80 2.41 12.91
N MET A 151 -13.02 1.32 12.83
CA MET A 151 -13.03 0.27 13.86
C MET A 151 -12.55 0.81 15.21
N LEU A 152 -11.51 1.63 15.22
CA LEU A 152 -10.99 2.27 16.43
C LEU A 152 -12.02 3.23 17.05
N ARG A 153 -12.67 4.08 16.23
CA ARG A 153 -13.75 4.98 16.69
C ARG A 153 -14.98 4.23 17.20
N LYS A 154 -15.22 2.99 16.79
CA LYS A 154 -16.27 2.11 17.33
C LYS A 154 -15.83 1.30 18.55
N GLY A 155 -14.70 1.66 19.18
CA GLY A 155 -14.23 1.03 20.41
C GLY A 155 -13.59 -0.35 20.23
N MET A 156 -13.25 -0.75 18.99
CA MET A 156 -12.54 -2.01 18.78
C MET A 156 -11.15 -1.94 19.40
N LYS A 157 -10.71 -3.02 20.04
CA LYS A 157 -9.35 -3.13 20.60
C LYS A 157 -8.33 -2.84 19.49
N PRO A 158 -7.30 -1.99 19.75
CA PRO A 158 -6.36 -1.55 18.71
C PRO A 158 -5.70 -2.70 17.94
N LEU A 159 -5.27 -3.74 18.65
CA LEU A 159 -4.67 -4.91 18.00
C LEU A 159 -5.61 -5.56 16.99
N ASN A 160 -6.89 -5.73 17.33
CA ASN A 160 -7.88 -6.33 16.43
C ASN A 160 -8.13 -5.43 15.21
N ALA A 161 -8.25 -4.12 15.40
CA ALA A 161 -8.43 -3.18 14.30
C ALA A 161 -7.23 -3.18 13.34
N ILE A 162 -6.00 -3.23 13.87
CA ILE A 162 -4.76 -3.34 13.09
C ILE A 162 -4.74 -4.67 12.31
N LEU A 163 -4.97 -5.80 12.99
CA LEU A 163 -4.95 -7.12 12.37
C LEU A 163 -5.98 -7.24 11.25
N ILE A 164 -7.23 -6.82 11.49
CA ILE A 164 -8.30 -6.91 10.50
C ILE A 164 -8.01 -6.00 9.30
N ALA A 165 -7.61 -4.73 9.53
CA ALA A 165 -7.30 -3.82 8.45
C ALA A 165 -6.12 -4.30 7.60
N SER A 166 -5.07 -4.85 8.25
CA SER A 166 -3.90 -5.40 7.56
C SER A 166 -4.23 -6.68 6.79
N ALA A 167 -5.10 -7.55 7.35
CA ALA A 167 -5.56 -8.75 6.65
C ALA A 167 -6.36 -8.40 5.39
N ILE A 168 -7.29 -7.43 5.48
CA ILE A 168 -8.04 -6.96 4.32
C ILE A 168 -7.06 -6.34 3.30
N PHE A 169 -6.12 -5.51 3.75
CA PHE A 169 -5.09 -4.89 2.91
C PHE A 169 -4.24 -5.94 2.17
N GLY A 170 -3.82 -7.01 2.83
CA GLY A 170 -3.12 -8.12 2.16
C GLY A 170 -4.00 -8.81 1.11
N ILE A 171 -5.21 -9.21 1.48
CA ILE A 171 -6.11 -10.00 0.62
C ILE A 171 -6.51 -9.25 -0.66
N VAL A 172 -6.72 -7.93 -0.60
CA VAL A 172 -7.14 -7.16 -1.78
C VAL A 172 -6.08 -7.06 -2.88
N HIS A 173 -4.81 -7.39 -2.59
CA HIS A 173 -3.77 -7.47 -3.61
C HIS A 173 -3.97 -8.64 -4.58
N MET A 174 -4.69 -9.70 -4.17
CA MET A 174 -5.02 -10.89 -4.99
C MET A 174 -3.80 -11.53 -5.69
N ASN A 175 -2.60 -11.25 -5.21
CA ASN A 175 -1.34 -11.78 -5.73
C ASN A 175 -0.65 -12.58 -4.62
N PRO A 176 -0.43 -13.89 -4.79
CA PRO A 176 0.04 -14.78 -3.72
C PRO A 176 1.27 -14.26 -2.97
N ILE A 177 2.29 -13.75 -3.67
CA ILE A 177 3.51 -13.22 -3.03
C ILE A 177 3.22 -11.91 -2.26
N GLN A 178 2.31 -11.07 -2.74
CA GLN A 178 2.03 -9.78 -2.13
C GLN A 178 1.14 -9.89 -0.89
N ILE A 179 0.27 -10.90 -0.79
CA ILE A 179 -0.67 -11.07 0.33
C ILE A 179 0.06 -11.07 1.68
N PRO A 180 1.01 -11.99 1.96
CA PRO A 180 1.71 -12.03 3.25
C PRO A 180 2.61 -10.81 3.47
N PHE A 181 3.25 -10.29 2.41
CA PHE A 181 4.07 -9.08 2.48
C PHE A 181 3.22 -7.85 2.87
N ALA A 182 2.12 -7.61 2.14
CA ALA A 182 1.23 -6.49 2.41
C ALA A 182 0.56 -6.61 3.78
N PHE A 183 0.19 -7.82 4.21
CA PHE A 183 -0.28 -8.04 5.59
C PHE A 183 0.77 -7.61 6.61
N ALA A 184 2.02 -8.08 6.48
CA ALA A 184 3.08 -7.84 7.45
C ALA A 184 3.48 -6.36 7.52
N ILE A 185 3.69 -5.69 6.38
CA ILE A 185 3.97 -4.25 6.35
C ILE A 185 2.76 -3.44 6.80
N GLY A 186 1.57 -3.96 6.52
CA GLY A 186 0.29 -3.43 6.99
C GLY A 186 0.18 -3.31 8.50
N LEU A 187 0.76 -4.24 9.24
CA LEU A 187 0.83 -4.18 10.71
C LEU A 187 1.66 -2.99 11.18
N ILE A 188 2.78 -2.71 10.53
CA ILE A 188 3.65 -1.56 10.86
C ILE A 188 2.92 -0.25 10.57
N PHE A 189 2.32 -0.08 9.39
CA PHE A 189 1.56 1.12 9.04
C PHE A 189 0.32 1.30 9.93
N GLY A 190 -0.39 0.20 10.22
CA GLY A 190 -1.54 0.21 11.11
C GLY A 190 -1.18 0.59 12.54
N TRP A 191 -0.04 0.14 13.05
CA TRP A 191 0.46 0.53 14.35
C TRP A 191 0.89 2.01 14.38
N LEU A 192 1.60 2.48 13.36
CA LEU A 192 1.98 3.90 13.23
C LEU A 192 0.73 4.78 13.17
N TYR A 193 -0.28 4.41 12.38
CA TYR A 193 -1.56 5.12 12.34
C TYR A 193 -2.23 5.16 13.71
N TYR A 194 -2.29 4.03 14.42
CA TYR A 194 -2.85 3.98 15.79
C TYR A 194 -2.14 4.91 16.75
N ARG A 195 -0.79 5.00 16.69
CA ARG A 195 0.02 5.81 17.60
C ARG A 195 0.06 7.30 17.24
N THR A 196 -0.08 7.64 15.99
CA THR A 196 0.05 9.02 15.49
C THR A 196 -1.29 9.68 15.15
N GLY A 197 -2.33 8.89 14.91
CA GLY A 197 -3.60 9.38 14.38
C GLY A 197 -3.51 9.84 12.92
N SER A 198 -2.36 9.65 12.26
CA SER A 198 -2.06 10.16 10.91
C SER A 198 -1.74 9.05 9.93
N VAL A 199 -2.24 9.18 8.71
CA VAL A 199 -1.89 8.30 7.58
C VAL A 199 -0.53 8.64 6.95
N VAL A 200 0.05 9.80 7.27
CA VAL A 200 1.27 10.32 6.62
C VAL A 200 2.47 9.39 6.76
N PRO A 201 2.80 8.83 7.95
CA PRO A 201 3.91 7.89 8.07
C PRO A 201 3.73 6.65 7.19
N GLY A 202 2.49 6.13 7.10
CA GLY A 202 2.13 5.02 6.22
C GLY A 202 2.30 5.40 4.74
N ILE A 203 1.77 6.54 4.31
CA ILE A 203 1.91 7.03 2.92
C ILE A 203 3.38 7.15 2.53
N ILE A 204 4.21 7.76 3.37
CA ILE A 204 5.64 7.94 3.07
C ILE A 204 6.34 6.58 3.01
N GLY A 205 6.10 5.70 3.97
CA GLY A 205 6.68 4.36 3.96
C GLY A 205 6.24 3.55 2.75
N HIS A 206 4.97 3.58 2.42
CA HIS A 206 4.41 2.88 1.27
C HIS A 206 4.96 3.45 -0.06
N PHE A 207 5.07 4.77 -0.17
CA PHE A 207 5.73 5.44 -1.30
C PHE A 207 7.19 4.97 -1.46
N ILE A 208 7.97 4.91 -0.38
CA ILE A 208 9.35 4.43 -0.40
C ILE A 208 9.39 2.97 -0.89
N ASN A 209 8.55 2.10 -0.33
CA ASN A 209 8.49 0.69 -0.73
C ASN A 209 8.20 0.53 -2.22
N ASN A 210 7.13 1.15 -2.68
CA ASN A 210 6.69 1.02 -4.07
C ASN A 210 7.67 1.68 -5.05
N SER A 211 8.33 2.77 -4.64
CA SER A 211 9.36 3.43 -5.47
C SER A 211 10.60 2.55 -5.63
N ILE A 212 11.05 1.88 -4.56
CA ILE A 212 12.18 0.94 -4.65
C ILE A 212 11.81 -0.25 -5.55
N ALA A 213 10.65 -0.87 -5.35
CA ALA A 213 10.19 -1.98 -6.18
C ALA A 213 10.03 -1.58 -7.66
N CYS A 214 9.44 -0.41 -7.91
CA CYS A 214 9.27 0.15 -9.26
C CYS A 214 10.63 0.41 -9.93
N LEU A 215 11.59 0.97 -9.20
CA LEU A 215 12.96 1.20 -9.70
C LEU A 215 13.66 -0.12 -10.04
N GLN A 216 13.59 -1.11 -9.16
CA GLN A 216 14.17 -2.44 -9.40
C GLN A 216 13.56 -3.09 -10.64
N MET A 217 12.23 -3.08 -10.79
CA MET A 217 11.54 -3.64 -11.96
C MET A 217 11.86 -2.89 -13.26
N ALA A 218 12.12 -1.58 -13.19
CA ALA A 218 12.48 -0.77 -14.36
C ALA A 218 13.92 -1.00 -14.82
N THR A 219 14.86 -1.23 -13.89
CA THR A 219 16.31 -1.21 -14.15
C THR A 219 16.97 -2.57 -14.20
N LEU A 220 16.51 -3.54 -13.39
CA LEU A 220 17.07 -4.88 -13.35
C LEU A 220 16.51 -5.74 -14.47
N THR A 221 17.32 -6.66 -14.98
CA THR A 221 16.86 -7.75 -15.84
C THR A 221 15.90 -8.66 -15.06
N GLU A 222 15.18 -9.53 -15.74
CA GLU A 222 14.28 -10.49 -15.08
C GLU A 222 15.07 -11.48 -14.21
N GLU A 223 16.22 -11.94 -14.67
CA GLU A 223 17.12 -12.83 -13.94
C GLU A 223 17.62 -12.15 -12.67
N GLU A 224 18.15 -10.93 -12.78
CA GLU A 224 18.63 -10.15 -11.65
C GLU A 224 17.52 -9.88 -10.62
N PHE A 225 16.31 -9.53 -11.08
CA PHE A 225 15.18 -9.26 -10.19
C PHE A 225 14.75 -10.51 -9.41
N ASN A 226 14.80 -11.69 -10.05
CA ASN A 226 14.41 -12.96 -9.45
C ASN A 226 15.55 -13.63 -8.65
N THR A 227 16.79 -13.12 -8.75
CA THR A 227 17.92 -13.62 -7.97
C THR A 227 17.77 -13.26 -6.49
N LYS A 228 17.82 -14.26 -5.62
CA LYS A 228 17.64 -14.04 -4.18
C LYS A 228 18.82 -13.28 -3.58
N THR A 229 18.56 -12.49 -2.54
CA THR A 229 19.60 -11.75 -1.81
C THR A 229 20.75 -12.64 -1.34
N ILE A 230 20.43 -13.89 -0.93
CA ILE A 230 21.47 -14.85 -0.48
C ILE A 230 22.38 -15.31 -1.62
N GLU A 231 21.89 -15.33 -2.85
CA GLU A 231 22.67 -15.66 -4.04
C GLU A 231 23.57 -14.50 -4.47
N TRP A 232 23.09 -13.26 -4.26
CA TRP A 232 23.83 -12.03 -4.55
C TRP A 232 24.94 -11.73 -3.54
N LEU A 233 24.63 -11.78 -2.26
CA LEU A 233 25.50 -11.34 -1.17
C LEU A 233 26.26 -12.49 -0.50
N GLY A 234 25.80 -13.74 -0.69
CA GLY A 234 26.22 -14.88 0.08
C GLY A 234 25.50 -14.99 1.44
N ALA A 235 25.60 -16.16 2.07
CA ALA A 235 24.83 -16.48 3.27
C ALA A 235 25.20 -15.60 4.48
N GLY A 236 26.50 -15.39 4.74
CA GLY A 236 26.97 -14.61 5.88
C GLY A 236 26.43 -13.17 5.89
N PRO A 237 26.66 -12.36 4.84
CA PRO A 237 26.11 -11.00 4.76
C PRO A 237 24.60 -10.94 4.77
N THR A 238 23.89 -11.90 4.15
CA THR A 238 22.41 -11.93 4.15
C THR A 238 21.87 -12.15 5.55
N TYR A 239 22.42 -13.10 6.31
CA TYR A 239 21.99 -13.31 7.70
C TYR A 239 22.36 -12.12 8.60
N ALA A 240 23.50 -11.49 8.38
CA ALA A 240 23.89 -10.27 9.09
C ALA A 240 22.91 -9.12 8.78
N LEU A 241 22.56 -8.92 7.51
CA LEU A 241 21.58 -7.93 7.09
C LEU A 241 20.22 -8.16 7.76
N PHE A 242 19.73 -9.41 7.79
CA PHE A 242 18.49 -9.78 8.46
C PHE A 242 18.55 -9.48 9.96
N ALA A 243 19.62 -9.91 10.64
CA ALA A 243 19.78 -9.71 12.08
C ALA A 243 19.85 -8.21 12.44
N ILE A 244 20.60 -7.41 11.68
CA ILE A 244 20.69 -5.95 11.87
C ILE A 244 19.33 -5.30 11.63
N SER A 245 18.65 -5.64 10.53
CA SER A 245 17.33 -5.10 10.22
C SER A 245 16.31 -5.44 11.30
N LEU A 246 16.32 -6.68 11.79
CA LEU A 246 15.45 -7.12 12.90
C LEU A 246 15.75 -6.35 14.20
N ALA A 247 17.02 -6.17 14.54
CA ALA A 247 17.43 -5.41 15.71
C ALA A 247 17.03 -3.94 15.62
N VAL A 248 17.21 -3.30 14.45
CA VAL A 248 16.75 -1.93 14.18
C VAL A 248 15.24 -1.83 14.27
N MET A 249 14.49 -2.76 13.64
CA MET A 249 13.03 -2.77 13.67
C MET A 249 12.51 -2.88 15.11
N ILE A 250 13.02 -3.83 15.89
CA ILE A 250 12.62 -4.01 17.30
C ILE A 250 13.01 -2.79 18.14
N GLY A 251 14.26 -2.32 18.00
CA GLY A 251 14.75 -1.16 18.74
C GLY A 251 13.94 0.11 18.47
N MET A 252 13.65 0.39 17.20
CA MET A 252 12.84 1.54 16.81
C MET A 252 11.37 1.38 17.23
N PHE A 253 10.81 0.19 17.14
CA PHE A 253 9.46 -0.07 17.66
C PHE A 253 9.37 0.20 19.17
N LEU A 254 10.29 -0.32 19.96
CA LEU A 254 10.34 -0.11 21.41
C LEU A 254 10.59 1.37 21.76
N TYR A 255 11.46 2.04 21.03
CA TYR A 255 11.74 3.46 21.19
C TYR A 255 10.49 4.31 20.91
N LEU A 256 9.85 4.10 19.76
CA LEU A 256 8.65 4.84 19.37
C LEU A 256 7.45 4.50 20.27
N LYS A 257 7.34 3.24 20.73
CA LYS A 257 6.30 2.84 21.69
C LYS A 257 6.36 3.65 22.99
N LYS A 258 7.56 4.00 23.45
CA LYS A 258 7.75 4.85 24.64
C LYS A 258 7.52 6.33 24.38
N ARG A 259 7.71 6.80 23.15
CA ARG A 259 7.69 8.23 22.79
C ARG A 259 6.37 8.71 22.24
N LEU A 260 5.67 7.85 21.50
CA LEU A 260 4.40 8.19 20.90
C LEU A 260 3.25 7.95 21.90
N PRO A 261 2.29 8.87 22.00
CA PRO A 261 1.13 8.70 22.87
C PRO A 261 0.27 7.48 22.47
N GLU A 262 -0.52 6.96 23.39
CA GLU A 262 -1.57 5.99 23.07
C GLU A 262 -2.80 6.74 22.58
N ALA A 263 -2.97 6.74 21.26
CA ALA A 263 -4.16 7.17 20.53
C ALA A 263 -4.92 8.40 21.07
N PRO A 264 -4.39 9.62 20.90
CA PRO A 264 -5.07 10.80 21.41
C PRO A 264 -6.34 11.17 20.66
N SER A 265 -6.36 10.97 19.33
CA SER A 265 -7.40 11.52 18.44
C SER A 265 -8.72 10.74 18.39
N TYR A 266 -8.72 9.44 18.71
CA TYR A 266 -9.95 8.64 18.60
C TYR A 266 -10.91 8.87 19.76
N LYS A 267 -10.40 9.19 20.97
CA LYS A 267 -11.21 9.42 22.16
C LYS A 267 -11.84 10.82 22.19
N GLU A 268 -11.13 11.84 21.69
CA GLU A 268 -11.65 13.20 21.61
C GLU A 268 -12.76 13.36 20.58
N GLU A 269 -12.68 12.66 19.45
CA GLU A 269 -13.74 12.65 18.43
C GLU A 269 -15.01 11.93 18.89
N GLU A 270 -14.89 10.91 19.72
CA GLU A 270 -16.01 10.19 20.31
C GLU A 270 -16.81 11.09 21.27
N MET A 271 -16.12 11.89 22.09
CA MET A 271 -16.76 12.86 23.01
C MET A 271 -17.48 14.00 22.26
N ILE A 272 -16.89 14.49 21.15
CA ILE A 272 -17.49 15.58 20.37
C ILE A 272 -18.76 15.11 19.61
N ASN A 273 -18.81 13.85 19.18
CA ASN A 273 -19.96 13.28 18.47
C ASN A 273 -21.09 12.88 19.44
N ILE A 274 -20.78 12.44 20.66
CA ILE A 274 -21.80 12.14 21.70
C ILE A 274 -22.51 13.41 22.16
N VAL A 275 -21.84 14.56 22.13
CA VAL A 275 -22.45 15.87 22.52
C VAL A 275 -23.30 16.48 21.38
N LYS A 276 -23.26 15.91 20.15
CA LYS A 276 -23.98 16.42 18.98
C LYS A 276 -25.12 15.50 18.48
N GLU A 277 -25.32 14.33 19.09
CA GLU A 277 -26.52 13.48 19.00
C GLU A 277 -27.44 13.70 20.22
#